data_d118614e148ba54b49ccf5ccf1e9ead0
#
_entry.id   d118614e148ba54b49ccf5ccf1e9ead0
#
_cell.length_a   1.000
_cell.length_b   1.000
_cell.length_c   1.000
_cell.angle_alpha   90.00
_cell.angle_beta   90.00
_cell.angle_gamma   90.00
#
_symmetry.space_group_name_H-M   'P 1'
#
loop_
_entity.id
_entity.type
_entity.pdbx_description
1 polymer ?
#
loop_
_entity_poly.entity_id
_entity_poly.type
_entity_poly.pdbx_seq_one_letter_code
_entity_poly.pdbx_strand_id
1 'polypeptide(L)'
;MISLLYEDAALVVLNKPAGLSSEEGVPAALREQWGKADAFVGAVHRLDTGVSGLMVYAKTPAAAAALSRQITQSQNAYAVQDGRAEGPAESPQFVKRYRAVIAGRPDDALPAAGTLRDYLFKDSRRGRVFPVKRPRKGVREAVLDYRIVQTAGDCSLAEITLHTGRTHQIRVQFASRKHPLWGDGKYGSRCKGNIALQSCGLQFRHPESGEVLTFTLPLPDGEPWKTFGE
;
A
#
# COMPACT_ATOMS: atom_id res chain seq x y z
N MET A 1 16.40 -10.61 11.27
CA MET A 1 15.05 -10.84 11.85
C MET A 1 14.10 -9.75 11.37
N ILE A 2 12.85 -10.12 11.05
CA ILE A 2 11.79 -9.17 10.72
C ILE A 2 11.14 -8.69 12.02
N SER A 3 10.87 -7.38 12.12
CA SER A 3 10.18 -6.79 13.28
C SER A 3 8.68 -7.15 13.23
N LEU A 4 8.23 -7.91 14.22
CA LEU A 4 6.83 -8.30 14.41
C LEU A 4 6.16 -7.27 15.34
N LEU A 5 4.94 -6.84 14.98
CA LEU A 5 4.11 -5.95 15.80
C LEU A 5 3.03 -6.73 16.56
N TYR A 6 2.58 -7.83 15.97
CA TYR A 6 1.54 -8.69 16.54
C TYR A 6 1.71 -10.11 15.98
N GLU A 7 1.47 -11.13 16.79
CA GLU A 7 1.45 -12.52 16.37
C GLU A 7 0.54 -13.33 17.27
N ASP A 8 -0.27 -14.21 16.65
CA ASP A 8 -1.04 -15.24 17.33
C ASP A 8 -1.09 -16.56 16.54
N ALA A 9 -2.08 -17.40 16.77
CA ALA A 9 -2.25 -18.66 16.05
C ALA A 9 -2.71 -18.48 14.60
N ALA A 10 -3.48 -17.40 14.31
CA ALA A 10 -4.14 -17.17 13.04
C ALA A 10 -3.34 -16.29 12.07
N LEU A 11 -2.61 -15.30 12.61
CA LEU A 11 -1.94 -14.30 11.78
C LEU A 11 -0.68 -13.70 12.43
N VAL A 12 0.10 -12.99 11.62
CA VAL A 12 1.22 -12.16 12.05
C VAL A 12 1.17 -10.81 11.35
N VAL A 13 1.36 -9.71 12.08
CA VAL A 13 1.54 -8.35 11.55
C VAL A 13 2.98 -7.92 11.77
N LEU A 14 3.60 -7.40 10.73
CA LEU A 14 5.01 -7.05 10.74
C LEU A 14 5.30 -5.77 9.97
N ASN A 15 6.46 -5.17 10.25
CA ASN A 15 7.03 -4.11 9.45
C ASN A 15 7.98 -4.72 8.41
N LYS A 16 7.55 -4.82 7.17
CA LYS A 16 8.37 -5.33 6.06
C LYS A 16 9.49 -4.34 5.74
N PRO A 17 10.75 -4.73 5.77
CA PRO A 17 11.83 -3.86 5.31
C PRO A 17 11.77 -3.66 3.78
N ALA A 18 12.29 -2.52 3.30
CA ALA A 18 12.57 -2.33 1.87
C ALA A 18 13.63 -3.34 1.41
N GLY A 19 13.54 -3.77 0.14
CA GLY A 19 14.44 -4.75 -0.45
C GLY A 19 13.96 -6.20 -0.33
N LEU A 20 12.99 -6.51 0.54
CA LEU A 20 12.48 -7.87 0.72
C LEU A 20 11.17 -8.10 -0.07
N SER A 21 11.07 -9.22 -0.79
CA SER A 21 9.86 -9.61 -1.51
C SER A 21 8.74 -9.99 -0.53
N SER A 22 7.53 -9.48 -0.78
CA SER A 22 6.34 -9.82 0.02
C SER A 22 5.86 -11.25 -0.19
N GLU A 23 6.07 -11.83 -1.35
CA GLU A 23 5.47 -13.12 -1.74
C GLU A 23 6.41 -14.30 -1.42
N GLU A 24 7.73 -14.08 -1.45
CA GLU A 24 8.73 -15.12 -1.23
C GLU A 24 9.65 -14.80 -0.06
N GLY A 25 10.24 -13.60 -0.03
CA GLY A 25 11.26 -13.22 0.93
C GLY A 25 10.75 -13.14 2.36
N VAL A 26 9.60 -12.50 2.58
CA VAL A 26 9.00 -12.41 3.94
C VAL A 26 8.56 -13.80 4.44
N PRO A 27 7.84 -14.63 3.66
CA PRO A 27 7.51 -15.99 4.09
C PRO A 27 8.73 -16.84 4.43
N ALA A 28 9.80 -16.77 3.63
CA ALA A 28 11.03 -17.50 3.91
C ALA A 28 11.68 -17.03 5.24
N ALA A 29 11.81 -15.73 5.43
CA ALA A 29 12.39 -15.16 6.64
C ALA A 29 11.55 -15.43 7.91
N LEU A 30 10.21 -15.48 7.81
CA LEU A 30 9.35 -15.87 8.92
C LEU A 30 9.52 -17.33 9.29
N ARG A 31 9.60 -18.26 8.31
CA ARG A 31 9.84 -19.67 8.55
C ARG A 31 11.18 -19.90 9.24
N GLU A 32 12.22 -19.21 8.79
CA GLU A 32 13.54 -19.23 9.42
C GLU A 32 13.47 -18.70 10.87
N GLN A 33 12.84 -17.54 11.07
CA GLN A 33 12.69 -16.92 12.40
C GLN A 33 11.91 -17.80 13.40
N TRP A 34 10.92 -18.55 12.92
CA TRP A 34 10.15 -19.49 13.74
C TRP A 34 10.80 -20.86 13.89
N GLY A 35 11.86 -21.17 13.13
CA GLY A 35 12.45 -22.50 13.08
C GLY A 35 11.51 -23.57 12.52
N LYS A 36 10.57 -23.17 11.63
CA LYS A 36 9.50 -24.03 11.10
C LYS A 36 9.43 -23.92 9.58
N ALA A 37 10.21 -24.76 8.88
CA ALA A 37 10.34 -24.72 7.42
C ALA A 37 8.99 -24.90 6.68
N ASP A 38 8.09 -25.71 7.22
CA ASP A 38 6.80 -26.04 6.61
C ASP A 38 5.65 -25.17 7.09
N ALA A 39 5.91 -24.12 7.90
CA ALA A 39 4.87 -23.24 8.39
C ALA A 39 4.13 -22.57 7.22
N PHE A 40 2.79 -22.60 7.29
CA PHE A 40 1.97 -21.85 6.35
C PHE A 40 2.14 -20.35 6.60
N VAL A 41 2.47 -19.60 5.54
CA VAL A 41 2.58 -18.15 5.56
C VAL A 41 1.87 -17.60 4.31
N GLY A 42 0.63 -17.19 4.49
CA GLY A 42 -0.25 -16.70 3.42
C GLY A 42 -0.21 -15.20 3.27
N ALA A 43 0.37 -14.70 2.17
CA ALA A 43 0.30 -13.29 1.82
C ALA A 43 -1.10 -12.95 1.27
N VAL A 44 -1.86 -12.10 1.96
CA VAL A 44 -3.21 -11.66 1.53
C VAL A 44 -3.19 -10.33 0.78
N HIS A 45 -2.14 -9.57 0.93
CA HIS A 45 -1.83 -8.37 0.15
C HIS A 45 -0.32 -8.26 -0.06
N ARG A 46 0.13 -7.26 -0.81
CA ARG A 46 1.53 -7.12 -1.15
C ARG A 46 2.00 -5.68 -1.15
N LEU A 47 3.27 -5.48 -0.86
CA LEU A 47 4.03 -4.27 -1.11
C LEU A 47 5.07 -4.55 -2.20
N ASP A 48 5.44 -3.54 -2.96
CA ASP A 48 6.57 -3.64 -3.89
C ASP A 48 7.85 -3.92 -3.09
N THR A 49 8.82 -4.60 -3.70
CA THR A 49 10.09 -4.97 -3.04
C THR A 49 10.79 -3.76 -2.41
N GLY A 50 10.83 -2.62 -3.10
CA GLY A 50 11.45 -1.39 -2.59
C GLY A 50 10.61 -0.58 -1.60
N VAL A 51 9.41 -1.04 -1.23
CA VAL A 51 8.48 -0.36 -0.31
C VAL A 51 8.52 -1.03 1.06
N SER A 52 8.58 -0.26 2.12
CA SER A 52 8.56 -0.73 3.51
C SER A 52 7.20 -0.55 4.16
N GLY A 53 7.00 -1.16 5.32
CA GLY A 53 5.85 -0.89 6.18
C GLY A 53 4.99 -2.10 6.51
N LEU A 54 3.81 -1.81 7.04
CA LEU A 54 2.89 -2.80 7.60
C LEU A 54 2.39 -3.80 6.57
N MET A 55 2.50 -5.06 6.94
CA MET A 55 1.88 -6.18 6.26
C MET A 55 1.29 -7.17 7.26
N VAL A 56 0.17 -7.80 6.89
CA VAL A 56 -0.41 -8.95 7.60
C VAL A 56 -0.23 -10.21 6.76
N TYR A 57 0.16 -11.28 7.41
CA TYR A 57 0.23 -12.63 6.85
C TYR A 57 -0.65 -13.57 7.66
N ALA A 58 -1.38 -14.42 6.99
CA ALA A 58 -2.13 -15.48 7.63
C ALA A 58 -1.22 -16.66 7.95
N LYS A 59 -1.41 -17.28 9.13
CA LYS A 59 -0.72 -18.51 9.56
C LYS A 59 -1.54 -19.76 9.27
N THR A 60 -2.78 -19.59 8.79
CA THR A 60 -3.68 -20.68 8.37
C THR A 60 -4.38 -20.35 7.05
N PRO A 61 -4.77 -21.37 6.23
CA PRO A 61 -5.56 -21.14 5.03
C PRO A 61 -6.92 -20.50 5.31
N ALA A 62 -7.56 -20.82 6.43
CA ALA A 62 -8.84 -20.24 6.85
C ALA A 62 -8.71 -18.74 7.11
N ALA A 63 -7.68 -18.32 7.86
CA ALA A 63 -7.38 -16.92 8.11
C ALA A 63 -7.04 -16.17 6.81
N ALA A 64 -6.29 -16.78 5.89
CA ALA A 64 -5.99 -16.20 4.59
C ALA A 64 -7.27 -15.92 3.77
N ALA A 65 -8.19 -16.88 3.74
CA ALA A 65 -9.47 -16.73 3.06
C ALA A 65 -10.34 -15.63 3.69
N ALA A 66 -10.39 -15.55 5.03
CA ALA A 66 -11.16 -14.53 5.75
C ALA A 66 -10.61 -13.12 5.51
N LEU A 67 -9.30 -12.92 5.61
CA LEU A 67 -8.65 -11.62 5.32
C LEU A 67 -8.81 -11.21 3.85
N SER A 68 -8.72 -12.15 2.91
CA SER A 68 -8.93 -11.87 1.48
C SER A 68 -10.36 -11.43 1.19
N ARG A 69 -11.37 -12.02 1.87
CA ARG A 69 -12.77 -11.57 1.78
C ARG A 69 -12.94 -10.13 2.27
N GLN A 70 -12.33 -9.75 3.39
CA GLN A 70 -12.38 -8.38 3.90
C GLN A 70 -11.80 -7.36 2.90
N ILE A 71 -10.69 -7.69 2.25
CA ILE A 71 -10.09 -6.85 1.21
C ILE A 71 -11.07 -6.65 0.04
N THR A 72 -11.73 -7.72 -0.41
CA THR A 72 -12.71 -7.66 -1.50
C THR A 72 -13.94 -6.85 -1.10
N GLN A 73 -14.47 -7.07 0.10
CA GLN A 73 -15.61 -6.33 0.65
C GLN A 73 -15.32 -4.83 0.77
N SER A 74 -14.12 -4.45 1.23
CA SER A 74 -13.71 -3.03 1.32
C SER A 74 -13.66 -2.35 -0.06
N GLN A 75 -13.23 -3.06 -1.11
CA GLN A 75 -13.25 -2.54 -2.47
C GLN A 75 -14.69 -2.37 -3.00
N ASN A 76 -15.58 -3.31 -2.68
CA ASN A 76 -16.99 -3.25 -3.05
C ASN A 76 -17.72 -2.12 -2.31
N ALA A 77 -17.49 -1.97 -0.99
CA ALA A 77 -18.06 -0.89 -0.18
C ALA A 77 -17.68 0.49 -0.75
N TYR A 78 -16.43 0.65 -1.19
CA TYR A 78 -16.02 1.88 -1.87
C TYR A 78 -16.79 2.12 -3.18
N ALA A 79 -17.00 1.07 -3.99
CA ALA A 79 -17.76 1.18 -5.24
C ALA A 79 -19.21 1.59 -5.00
N VAL A 80 -19.84 1.12 -3.91
CA VAL A 80 -21.19 1.53 -3.48
C VAL A 80 -21.23 3.00 -3.07
N GLN A 81 -20.30 3.45 -2.21
CA GLN A 81 -20.22 4.86 -1.78
C GLN A 81 -20.02 5.83 -2.94
N ASP A 82 -19.34 5.39 -3.98
CA ASP A 82 -19.07 6.16 -5.21
C ASP A 82 -20.24 6.10 -6.23
N GLY A 83 -21.36 5.47 -5.88
CA GLY A 83 -22.55 5.37 -6.74
C GLY A 83 -22.41 4.45 -7.95
N ARG A 84 -21.39 3.57 -7.98
CA ARG A 84 -21.13 2.64 -9.09
C ARG A 84 -21.71 1.24 -8.87
N ALA A 85 -22.16 0.95 -7.67
CA ALA A 85 -22.82 -0.29 -7.30
C ALA A 85 -24.02 0.00 -6.39
N GLU A 86 -25.03 -0.83 -6.46
CA GLU A 86 -26.18 -0.77 -5.56
C GLU A 86 -25.92 -1.61 -4.30
N GLY A 87 -26.39 -1.12 -3.15
CA GLY A 87 -26.31 -1.82 -1.87
C GLY A 87 -26.05 -0.90 -0.69
N PRO A 88 -26.13 -1.40 0.54
CA PRO A 88 -25.81 -0.63 1.73
C PRO A 88 -24.30 -0.32 1.74
N ALA A 89 -23.97 0.94 2.04
CA ALA A 89 -22.60 1.37 2.25
C ALA A 89 -22.08 0.86 3.61
N GLU A 90 -21.36 -0.25 3.62
CA GLU A 90 -20.68 -0.73 4.82
C GLU A 90 -19.35 -0.01 5.01
N SER A 91 -18.95 0.16 6.27
CA SER A 91 -17.61 0.68 6.58
C SER A 91 -16.53 -0.27 6.04
N PRO A 92 -15.43 0.24 5.46
CA PRO A 92 -14.35 -0.59 4.99
C PRO A 92 -13.82 -1.50 6.10
N GLN A 93 -13.80 -2.81 5.85
CA GLN A 93 -13.31 -3.79 6.84
C GLN A 93 -11.78 -3.93 6.81
N PHE A 94 -11.16 -3.58 5.69
CA PHE A 94 -9.71 -3.65 5.50
C PHE A 94 -9.19 -2.30 4.95
N VAL A 95 -8.58 -1.50 5.83
CA VAL A 95 -8.08 -0.16 5.48
C VAL A 95 -6.57 -0.16 5.40
N LYS A 96 -6.04 0.42 4.33
CA LYS A 96 -4.60 0.59 4.09
C LYS A 96 -4.27 2.08 3.99
N ARG A 97 -3.38 2.56 4.87
CA ARG A 97 -2.88 3.93 4.83
C ARG A 97 -1.39 3.93 4.51
N TYR A 98 -0.99 4.90 3.71
CA TYR A 98 0.39 5.07 3.28
C TYR A 98 0.84 6.50 3.54
N ARG A 99 2.15 6.66 3.67
CA ARG A 99 2.83 7.95 3.54
C ARG A 99 3.81 7.87 2.38
N ALA A 100 3.93 8.99 1.66
CA ALA A 100 4.87 9.11 0.56
C ALA A 100 5.51 10.50 0.57
N VAL A 101 6.80 10.58 0.27
CA VAL A 101 7.42 11.85 -0.08
C VAL A 101 7.43 11.94 -1.59
N ILE A 102 6.82 13.01 -2.12
CA ILE A 102 6.68 13.29 -3.55
C ILE A 102 7.52 14.51 -3.94
N ALA A 103 7.96 14.56 -5.18
CA ALA A 103 8.61 15.73 -5.75
C ALA A 103 7.57 16.84 -6.03
N GLY A 104 7.95 18.07 -5.77
CA GLY A 104 7.13 19.25 -6.01
C GLY A 104 6.18 19.62 -4.86
N ARG A 105 5.53 20.74 -5.05
CA ARG A 105 4.48 21.29 -4.19
C ARG A 105 3.12 21.05 -4.84
N PRO A 106 1.99 21.11 -4.08
CA PRO A 106 0.67 21.09 -4.67
C PRO A 106 0.54 22.12 -5.80
N ASP A 107 -0.11 21.70 -6.90
CA ASP A 107 -0.37 22.53 -8.08
C ASP A 107 -1.75 22.18 -8.71
N ASP A 108 -2.07 22.71 -9.87
CA ASP A 108 -3.33 22.44 -10.57
C ASP A 108 -3.49 20.95 -10.98
N ALA A 109 -2.38 20.26 -11.23
CA ALA A 109 -2.40 18.83 -11.60
C ALA A 109 -2.51 17.91 -10.38
N LEU A 110 -2.05 18.36 -9.21
CA LEU A 110 -2.11 17.68 -7.93
C LEU A 110 -2.42 18.68 -6.81
N PRO A 111 -3.69 19.04 -6.57
CA PRO A 111 -4.10 19.90 -5.45
C PRO A 111 -3.67 19.34 -4.09
N ALA A 112 -3.80 20.15 -3.03
CA ALA A 112 -3.37 19.76 -1.68
C ALA A 112 -4.12 18.53 -1.12
N ALA A 113 -5.30 18.21 -1.64
CA ALA A 113 -6.03 16.99 -1.30
C ALA A 113 -6.97 16.63 -2.46
N GLY A 114 -7.32 15.34 -2.54
CA GLY A 114 -8.26 14.87 -3.56
C GLY A 114 -8.27 13.36 -3.71
N THR A 115 -9.05 12.91 -4.69
CA THR A 115 -9.13 11.51 -5.12
C THR A 115 -8.44 11.34 -6.46
N LEU A 116 -7.46 10.43 -6.52
CA LEU A 116 -6.86 10.03 -7.80
C LEU A 116 -7.56 8.79 -8.34
N ARG A 117 -8.14 8.94 -9.53
CA ARG A 117 -8.82 7.86 -10.25
C ARG A 117 -8.21 7.72 -11.64
N ASP A 118 -7.67 6.54 -11.93
CA ASP A 118 -7.04 6.24 -13.20
C ASP A 118 -7.36 4.80 -13.66
N TYR A 119 -7.33 4.57 -14.95
CA TYR A 119 -7.25 3.24 -15.52
C TYR A 119 -5.80 2.85 -15.73
N LEU A 120 -5.37 1.75 -15.10
CA LEU A 120 -3.98 1.31 -15.14
C LEU A 120 -3.83 0.04 -15.99
N PHE A 121 -2.85 0.04 -16.88
CA PHE A 121 -2.42 -1.10 -17.67
C PHE A 121 -1.04 -1.58 -17.22
N LYS A 122 -0.91 -2.86 -16.84
CA LYS A 122 0.35 -3.49 -16.49
C LYS A 122 0.98 -4.11 -17.74
N ASP A 123 2.09 -3.56 -18.20
CA ASP A 123 2.96 -4.18 -19.20
C ASP A 123 3.95 -5.13 -18.50
N SER A 124 3.64 -6.42 -18.52
CA SER A 124 4.48 -7.43 -17.86
C SER A 124 5.84 -7.61 -18.54
N ARG A 125 5.93 -7.33 -19.86
CA ARG A 125 7.21 -7.44 -20.61
C ARG A 125 8.19 -6.33 -20.19
N ARG A 126 7.67 -5.13 -19.96
CA ARG A 126 8.45 -3.97 -19.49
C ARG A 126 8.54 -3.89 -17.95
N GLY A 127 7.83 -4.74 -17.23
CA GLY A 127 7.73 -4.68 -15.77
C GLY A 127 7.20 -3.32 -15.26
N ARG A 128 6.36 -2.62 -16.04
CA ARG A 128 5.93 -1.25 -15.78
C ARG A 128 4.42 -1.11 -15.91
N VAL A 129 3.85 -0.14 -15.20
CA VAL A 129 2.43 0.21 -15.25
C VAL A 129 2.27 1.58 -15.87
N PHE A 130 1.22 1.76 -16.67
CA PHE A 130 0.92 3.00 -17.37
C PHE A 130 -0.54 3.39 -17.13
N PRO A 131 -0.85 4.68 -16.97
CA PRO A 131 -2.21 5.17 -17.02
C PRO A 131 -2.69 5.15 -18.48
N VAL A 132 -3.94 4.79 -18.68
CA VAL A 132 -4.59 4.76 -20.01
C VAL A 132 -5.93 5.47 -19.95
N LYS A 133 -6.38 6.03 -21.08
CA LYS A 133 -7.58 6.87 -21.12
C LYS A 133 -8.91 6.07 -21.06
N ARG A 134 -8.89 4.80 -21.44
CA ARG A 134 -10.13 4.01 -21.60
C ARG A 134 -9.94 2.60 -21.03
N PRO A 135 -11.00 2.01 -20.44
CA PRO A 135 -11.00 0.62 -20.02
C PRO A 135 -10.91 -0.30 -21.24
N ARG A 136 -10.15 -1.38 -21.12
CA ARG A 136 -10.02 -2.48 -22.09
C ARG A 136 -9.52 -3.74 -21.39
N LYS A 137 -9.44 -4.85 -22.08
CA LYS A 137 -8.88 -6.09 -21.51
C LYS A 137 -7.48 -5.86 -20.91
N GLY A 138 -7.28 -6.30 -19.69
CA GLY A 138 -6.02 -6.14 -18.94
C GLY A 138 -5.84 -4.78 -18.23
N VAL A 139 -6.75 -3.84 -18.44
CA VAL A 139 -6.79 -2.56 -17.71
C VAL A 139 -7.60 -2.71 -16.43
N ARG A 140 -7.16 -2.08 -15.36
CA ARG A 140 -7.85 -2.07 -14.06
C ARG A 140 -8.01 -0.63 -13.57
N GLU A 141 -9.17 -0.33 -13.00
CA GLU A 141 -9.37 0.93 -12.30
C GLU A 141 -8.57 0.97 -11.00
N ALA A 142 -8.00 2.13 -10.69
CA ALA A 142 -7.17 2.41 -9.54
C ALA A 142 -7.64 3.69 -8.86
N VAL A 143 -7.97 3.60 -7.56
CA VAL A 143 -8.51 4.71 -6.80
C VAL A 143 -7.82 4.81 -5.45
N LEU A 144 -7.43 6.02 -5.10
CA LEU A 144 -6.92 6.41 -3.79
C LEU A 144 -7.37 7.83 -3.44
N ASP A 145 -7.49 8.11 -2.14
CA ASP A 145 -7.56 9.47 -1.63
C ASP A 145 -6.19 9.88 -1.10
N TYR A 146 -5.87 11.15 -1.19
CA TYR A 146 -4.64 11.70 -0.65
C TYR A 146 -4.84 13.09 -0.05
N ARG A 147 -3.94 13.45 0.85
CA ARG A 147 -3.79 14.80 1.40
C ARG A 147 -2.31 15.12 1.57
N ILE A 148 -1.88 16.27 1.07
CA ILE A 148 -0.56 16.82 1.38
C ILE A 148 -0.63 17.41 2.78
N VAL A 149 0.17 16.88 3.69
CA VAL A 149 0.16 17.28 5.10
C VAL A 149 1.26 18.25 5.44
N GLN A 150 2.36 18.22 4.66
CA GLN A 150 3.49 19.13 4.87
C GLN A 150 4.26 19.32 3.55
N THR A 151 4.85 20.49 3.38
CA THR A 151 5.73 20.80 2.24
C THR A 151 7.03 21.39 2.76
N ALA A 152 8.16 20.88 2.27
CA ALA A 152 9.50 21.34 2.63
C ALA A 152 10.39 21.36 1.38
N GLY A 153 10.95 22.55 1.07
CA GLY A 153 11.68 22.77 -0.17
C GLY A 153 10.83 22.41 -1.41
N ASP A 154 11.38 21.59 -2.28
CA ASP A 154 10.74 21.08 -3.49
C ASP A 154 10.14 19.67 -3.30
N CYS A 155 9.76 19.32 -2.08
CA CYS A 155 9.13 18.04 -1.75
C CYS A 155 7.91 18.25 -0.87
N SER A 156 6.99 17.28 -0.91
CA SER A 156 5.81 17.26 -0.06
C SER A 156 5.58 15.88 0.54
N LEU A 157 5.10 15.86 1.78
CA LEU A 157 4.64 14.64 2.46
C LEU A 157 3.14 14.46 2.19
N ALA A 158 2.79 13.34 1.58
CA ALA A 158 1.41 12.94 1.31
C ALA A 158 0.98 11.81 2.24
N GLU A 159 -0.20 11.94 2.85
CA GLU A 159 -0.95 10.85 3.44
C GLU A 159 -1.95 10.30 2.43
N ILE A 160 -2.09 8.97 2.36
CA ILE A 160 -2.82 8.29 1.30
C ILE A 160 -3.69 7.20 1.91
N THR A 161 -4.97 7.17 1.54
CA THR A 161 -5.88 6.04 1.79
C THR A 161 -6.10 5.28 0.49
N LEU A 162 -5.79 3.98 0.49
CA LEU A 162 -5.80 3.16 -0.71
C LEU A 162 -7.09 2.35 -0.83
N HIS A 163 -7.97 2.69 -1.78
CA HIS A 163 -9.23 1.99 -2.03
C HIS A 163 -9.06 0.75 -2.91
N THR A 164 -8.12 0.78 -3.84
CA THR A 164 -7.74 -0.37 -4.70
C THR A 164 -6.25 -0.67 -4.52
N GLY A 165 -5.81 -1.92 -4.81
CA GLY A 165 -4.42 -2.35 -4.65
C GLY A 165 -3.79 -2.80 -5.97
N ARG A 166 -3.62 -1.91 -6.96
CA ARG A 166 -3.00 -2.26 -8.25
C ARG A 166 -1.48 -2.18 -8.16
N THR A 167 -0.79 -2.98 -8.98
CA THR A 167 0.68 -2.95 -9.07
C THR A 167 1.16 -1.51 -9.29
N HIS A 168 2.12 -1.05 -8.49
CA HIS A 168 2.72 0.29 -8.54
C HIS A 168 1.69 1.44 -8.50
N GLN A 169 0.49 1.24 -7.96
CA GLN A 169 -0.62 2.18 -8.08
C GLN A 169 -0.24 3.60 -7.64
N ILE A 170 0.15 3.78 -6.38
CA ILE A 170 0.52 5.10 -5.82
C ILE A 170 1.62 5.73 -6.68
N ARG A 171 2.65 4.97 -6.99
CA ARG A 171 3.82 5.42 -7.75
C ARG A 171 3.46 5.99 -9.11
N VAL A 172 2.63 5.28 -9.88
CA VAL A 172 2.25 5.71 -11.23
C VAL A 172 1.22 6.83 -11.21
N GLN A 173 0.29 6.85 -10.25
CA GLN A 173 -0.73 7.89 -10.15
C GLN A 173 -0.13 9.26 -9.83
N PHE A 174 0.81 9.34 -8.90
CA PHE A 174 1.52 10.57 -8.61
C PHE A 174 2.47 10.98 -9.76
N ALA A 175 3.24 10.03 -10.31
CA ALA A 175 4.16 10.32 -11.40
C ALA A 175 3.45 10.80 -12.68
N SER A 176 2.24 10.31 -12.98
CA SER A 176 1.45 10.77 -14.14
C SER A 176 0.99 12.22 -14.02
N ARG A 177 1.00 12.76 -12.81
CA ARG A 177 0.71 14.17 -12.47
C ARG A 177 1.97 15.02 -12.28
N LYS A 178 3.14 14.49 -12.70
CA LYS A 178 4.46 15.15 -12.61
C LYS A 178 5.01 15.27 -11.17
N HIS A 179 4.45 14.53 -10.23
CA HIS A 179 4.89 14.45 -8.84
C HIS A 179 5.40 13.03 -8.49
N PRO A 180 6.49 12.55 -9.13
CA PRO A 180 7.00 11.21 -8.82
C PRO A 180 7.44 11.12 -7.35
N LEU A 181 7.33 9.92 -6.78
CA LEU A 181 7.82 9.68 -5.43
C LEU A 181 9.34 9.83 -5.38
N TRP A 182 9.85 10.37 -4.29
CA TRP A 182 11.29 10.43 -4.04
C TRP A 182 11.91 9.04 -4.19
N GLY A 183 13.06 8.95 -4.87
CA GLY A 183 13.78 7.69 -5.10
C GLY A 183 13.16 6.77 -6.17
N ASP A 184 12.00 7.11 -6.73
CA ASP A 184 11.34 6.27 -7.75
C ASP A 184 11.84 6.54 -9.17
N GLY A 185 13.07 6.15 -9.46
CA GLY A 185 13.67 6.30 -10.79
C GLY A 185 12.89 5.59 -11.91
N LYS A 186 12.14 4.51 -11.59
CA LYS A 186 11.29 3.82 -12.57
C LYS A 186 10.19 4.74 -13.11
N TYR A 187 9.68 5.64 -12.31
CA TYR A 187 8.61 6.58 -12.66
C TYR A 187 9.06 8.03 -12.75
N GLY A 188 10.37 8.28 -12.92
CA GLY A 188 10.89 9.59 -13.32
C GLY A 188 11.38 10.47 -12.20
N SER A 189 11.53 9.94 -10.97
CA SER A 189 12.22 10.68 -9.92
C SER A 189 13.67 10.92 -10.29
N ARG A 190 14.16 12.14 -10.06
CA ARG A 190 15.57 12.52 -10.19
C ARG A 190 16.34 12.34 -8.89
N CYS A 191 15.64 12.18 -7.77
CA CYS A 191 16.24 11.93 -6.46
C CYS A 191 16.78 10.50 -6.39
N LYS A 192 17.98 10.34 -5.84
CA LYS A 192 18.59 9.03 -5.59
C LYS A 192 18.16 8.50 -4.23
N GLY A 193 18.15 7.18 -4.08
CA GLY A 193 17.84 6.49 -2.82
C GLY A 193 16.66 5.52 -2.95
N ASN A 194 16.19 5.03 -1.82
CA ASN A 194 15.03 4.15 -1.76
C ASN A 194 13.73 4.92 -2.08
N ILE A 195 12.72 4.20 -2.56
CA ILE A 195 11.40 4.80 -2.81
C ILE A 195 10.80 5.24 -1.47
N ALA A 196 10.54 6.54 -1.34
CA ALA A 196 9.91 7.07 -0.13
C ALA A 196 8.39 6.80 -0.15
N LEU A 197 8.04 5.55 0.09
CA LEU A 197 6.69 5.04 0.25
C LEU A 197 6.66 4.06 1.42
N GLN A 198 5.80 4.31 2.39
CA GLN A 198 5.62 3.46 3.56
C GLN A 198 4.15 3.08 3.71
N SER A 199 3.86 1.80 3.91
CA SER A 199 2.57 1.33 4.44
C SER A 199 2.56 1.63 5.94
N CYS A 200 1.98 2.78 6.32
CA CYS A 200 2.07 3.30 7.69
C CYS A 200 0.86 2.96 8.57
N GLY A 201 -0.25 2.53 7.97
CA GLY A 201 -1.46 2.19 8.71
C GLY A 201 -2.18 0.99 8.11
N LEU A 202 -2.60 0.08 8.98
CA LEU A 202 -3.35 -1.11 8.63
C LEU A 202 -4.45 -1.34 9.66
N GLN A 203 -5.69 -1.50 9.19
CA GLN A 203 -6.83 -1.84 10.04
C GLN A 203 -7.63 -2.95 9.38
N PHE A 204 -8.00 -3.97 10.15
CA PHE A 204 -8.81 -5.09 9.68
C PHE A 204 -9.49 -5.78 10.86
N ARG A 205 -10.47 -6.66 10.59
CA ARG A 205 -11.05 -7.52 11.61
C ARG A 205 -10.23 -8.81 11.75
N HIS A 206 -9.93 -9.19 12.97
CA HIS A 206 -9.28 -10.47 13.26
C HIS A 206 -10.12 -11.62 12.68
N PRO A 207 -9.51 -12.57 11.93
CA PRO A 207 -10.26 -13.59 11.18
C PRO A 207 -11.05 -14.57 12.05
N GLU A 208 -10.68 -14.76 13.31
CA GLU A 208 -11.33 -15.68 14.25
C GLU A 208 -12.19 -14.94 15.28
N SER A 209 -11.65 -13.92 15.96
CA SER A 209 -12.38 -13.20 17.01
C SER A 209 -13.33 -12.14 16.48
N GLY A 210 -13.12 -11.64 15.25
CA GLY A 210 -13.88 -10.51 14.68
C GLY A 210 -13.52 -9.14 15.27
N GLU A 211 -12.61 -9.06 16.22
CA GLU A 211 -12.11 -7.82 16.82
C GLU A 211 -11.43 -6.94 15.78
N VAL A 212 -11.62 -5.62 15.86
CA VAL A 212 -10.94 -4.66 14.98
C VAL A 212 -9.53 -4.42 15.49
N LEU A 213 -8.55 -4.85 14.70
CA LEU A 213 -7.14 -4.59 14.95
C LEU A 213 -6.66 -3.38 14.14
N THR A 214 -5.91 -2.49 14.77
CA THR A 214 -5.35 -1.28 14.13
C THR A 214 -3.88 -1.15 14.47
N PHE A 215 -3.05 -0.99 13.45
CA PHE A 215 -1.61 -0.83 13.56
C PHE A 215 -1.17 0.43 12.84
N THR A 216 -0.21 1.15 13.43
CA THR A 216 0.39 2.34 12.85
C THR A 216 1.90 2.32 13.02
N LEU A 217 2.63 2.92 12.08
CA LEU A 217 4.07 3.15 12.19
C LEU A 217 4.36 4.65 12.22
N PRO A 218 5.41 5.08 12.93
CA PRO A 218 5.94 6.43 12.82
C PRO A 218 6.52 6.67 11.42
N LEU A 219 6.92 7.92 11.13
CA LEU A 219 7.74 8.22 9.95
C LEU A 219 9.03 7.40 10.00
N PRO A 220 9.53 6.91 8.86
CA PRO A 220 10.83 6.27 8.79
C PRO A 220 11.96 7.25 9.14
N ASP A 221 13.03 6.72 9.72
CA ASP A 221 14.24 7.48 9.94
C ASP A 221 14.99 7.79 8.64
N GLY A 222 15.79 8.88 8.64
CA GLY A 222 16.66 9.25 7.53
C GLY A 222 15.97 10.00 6.39
N GLU A 223 16.74 10.29 5.34
CA GLU A 223 16.25 11.03 4.18
C GLU A 223 15.33 10.17 3.29
N PRO A 224 14.28 10.80 2.71
CA PRO A 224 13.86 12.21 2.84
C PRO A 224 12.89 12.47 4.02
N TRP A 225 12.61 11.46 4.83
CA TRP A 225 11.55 11.49 5.85
C TRP A 225 11.85 12.45 7.00
N LYS A 226 13.13 12.54 7.43
CA LYS A 226 13.55 13.43 8.54
C LYS A 226 13.26 14.91 8.27
N THR A 227 13.11 15.31 7.01
CA THR A 227 12.71 16.68 6.64
C THR A 227 11.29 17.00 7.09
N PHE A 228 10.47 15.99 7.38
CA PHE A 228 9.06 16.08 7.76
C PHE A 228 8.78 15.58 9.18
N GLY A 229 9.78 15.06 9.89
CA GLY A 229 9.72 14.74 11.31
C GLY A 229 10.17 15.95 12.14
N GLU A 230 9.50 16.19 13.24
CA GLU A 230 10.04 17.03 14.30
C GLU A 230 11.09 16.28 15.10
#